data_a3ab93acd8181e42911a27e9b333e9a8
#
_entry.id   a3ab93acd8181e42911a27e9b333e9a8
#
_cell.length_a   1.000
_cell.length_b   1.000
_cell.length_c   1.000
_cell.angle_alpha   90.00
_cell.angle_beta   90.00
_cell.angle_gamma   90.00
#
_symmetry.space_group_name_H-M   'P 1'
#
loop_
_entity.id
_entity.type
_entity.pdbx_description
1 polymer ?
#
loop_
_entity_poly.entity_id
_entity_poly.type
_entity_poly.pdbx_seq_one_letter_code
_entity_poly.pdbx_strand_id
1 'polypeptide(L)'
;MRRTRAIVIYPMNALANSQREELNKFLDQSGLPENLRPTFAGYTGQESADERERIREAKPDILLTNFMMLELLMTRQSKLDQTVIENAQGLDFIVLDELHTYRGRQGADVAMLMRRLRDRLCRDRSPLCIGTSATMSSQEDDAERAFAVAKVASRLFGTDIPPDAVIDETFERATDPKLKPQTLGTALANAVDADLPATLTDEELRSHPLAVWIELEIGLQDGQQLRRRPPTKLSEAARRLAVKTGRDEARCRAQLQAILMLMSRPASERGGTGKRAFLAFKLRTSVTKRIWKENAPLLQSSIGVSTLIRTARFFIPTIL
;
A
#
# COMPACT_ATOMS: atom_id res chain seq x y z
N MET A 1 -15.55 4.77 -26.63
CA MET A 1 -16.24 3.46 -26.54
C MET A 1 -15.93 2.87 -25.16
N ARG A 2 -16.96 2.39 -24.43
CA ARG A 2 -16.75 1.84 -23.07
C ARG A 2 -16.06 0.48 -23.17
N ARG A 3 -15.00 0.25 -22.41
CA ARG A 3 -14.21 -0.99 -22.38
C ARG A 3 -13.53 -1.18 -21.03
N THR A 4 -13.12 -2.40 -20.73
CA THR A 4 -12.27 -2.66 -19.57
C THR A 4 -10.85 -2.16 -19.84
N ARG A 5 -10.35 -1.30 -18.97
CA ARG A 5 -9.07 -0.61 -19.10
C ARG A 5 -8.00 -1.18 -18.19
N ALA A 6 -8.41 -1.81 -17.09
CA ALA A 6 -7.50 -2.40 -16.12
C ALA A 6 -7.97 -3.81 -15.71
N ILE A 7 -7.02 -4.72 -15.57
CA ILE A 7 -7.22 -6.02 -14.91
C ILE A 7 -6.34 -6.05 -13.68
N VAL A 8 -6.95 -6.28 -12.51
CA VAL A 8 -6.26 -6.44 -11.23
C VAL A 8 -6.35 -7.90 -10.82
N ILE A 9 -5.21 -8.52 -10.62
CA ILE A 9 -5.07 -9.96 -10.39
C ILE A 9 -4.59 -10.19 -8.97
N TYR A 10 -5.40 -10.88 -8.20
CA TYR A 10 -5.14 -11.23 -6.81
C TYR A 10 -4.69 -12.70 -6.68
N PRO A 11 -3.88 -13.04 -5.67
CA PRO A 11 -3.51 -14.43 -5.43
C PRO A 11 -4.68 -15.28 -4.94
N MET A 12 -5.70 -14.68 -4.31
CA MET A 12 -6.87 -15.38 -3.78
C MET A 12 -8.14 -14.51 -3.78
N ASN A 13 -9.31 -15.16 -3.80
CA ASN A 13 -10.62 -14.49 -3.86
C ASN A 13 -10.91 -13.60 -2.63
N ALA A 14 -10.46 -14.00 -1.44
CA ALA A 14 -10.68 -13.22 -0.22
C ALA A 14 -10.09 -11.81 -0.34
N LEU A 15 -8.89 -11.66 -0.93
CA LEU A 15 -8.27 -10.37 -1.19
C LEU A 15 -9.06 -9.55 -2.22
N ALA A 16 -9.50 -10.18 -3.32
CA ALA A 16 -10.31 -9.51 -4.34
C ALA A 16 -11.61 -8.94 -3.75
N ASN A 17 -12.28 -9.69 -2.86
CA ASN A 17 -13.50 -9.27 -2.20
C ASN A 17 -13.25 -8.11 -1.22
N SER A 18 -12.24 -8.22 -0.37
CA SER A 18 -11.86 -7.15 0.57
C SER A 18 -11.50 -5.86 -0.17
N GLN A 19 -10.72 -5.94 -1.24
CA GLN A 19 -10.34 -4.78 -2.04
C GLN A 19 -11.54 -4.16 -2.78
N ARG A 20 -12.52 -4.96 -3.18
CA ARG A 20 -13.77 -4.45 -3.75
C ARG A 20 -14.53 -3.56 -2.77
N GLU A 21 -14.59 -3.96 -1.49
CA GLU A 21 -15.21 -3.15 -0.43
C GLU A 21 -14.45 -1.84 -0.19
N GLU A 22 -13.12 -1.90 -0.15
CA GLU A 22 -12.29 -0.71 0.03
C GLU A 22 -12.38 0.26 -1.16
N LEU A 23 -12.45 -0.25 -2.40
CA LEU A 23 -12.66 0.57 -3.58
C LEU A 23 -14.02 1.29 -3.54
N ASN A 24 -15.09 0.64 -3.07
CA ASN A 24 -16.39 1.29 -2.87
C ASN A 24 -16.27 2.45 -1.87
N LYS A 25 -15.73 2.19 -0.67
CA LYS A 25 -15.51 3.23 0.35
C LYS A 25 -14.69 4.41 -0.20
N PHE A 26 -13.65 4.09 -0.97
CA PHE A 26 -12.81 5.12 -1.58
C PHE A 26 -13.57 5.97 -2.59
N LEU A 27 -14.35 5.37 -3.48
CA LEU A 27 -15.15 6.10 -4.45
C LEU A 27 -16.21 6.99 -3.79
N ASP A 28 -16.84 6.49 -2.73
CA ASP A 28 -17.84 7.27 -1.96
C ASP A 28 -17.20 8.49 -1.27
N GLN A 29 -15.95 8.37 -0.82
CA GLN A 29 -15.21 9.44 -0.13
C GLN A 29 -14.40 10.33 -1.10
N SER A 30 -14.31 9.97 -2.37
CA SER A 30 -13.41 10.64 -3.34
C SER A 30 -13.86 12.06 -3.73
N GLY A 31 -15.12 12.42 -3.51
CA GLY A 31 -15.70 13.67 -3.97
C GLY A 31 -15.84 13.76 -5.50
N LEU A 32 -15.52 12.68 -6.24
CA LEU A 32 -15.64 12.67 -7.70
C LEU A 32 -17.13 12.70 -8.13
N PRO A 33 -17.48 13.52 -9.12
CA PRO A 33 -18.79 13.46 -9.77
C PRO A 33 -19.06 12.03 -10.28
N GLU A 34 -20.31 11.60 -10.22
CA GLU A 34 -20.71 10.21 -10.55
C GLU A 34 -20.29 9.80 -11.97
N ASN A 35 -20.39 10.70 -12.93
CA ASN A 35 -20.00 10.48 -14.32
C ASN A 35 -18.48 10.33 -14.54
N LEU A 36 -17.66 10.70 -13.56
CA LEU A 36 -16.19 10.56 -13.58
C LEU A 36 -15.70 9.41 -12.70
N ARG A 37 -16.60 8.73 -11.96
CA ARG A 37 -16.24 7.57 -11.16
C ARG A 37 -15.97 6.36 -12.05
N PRO A 38 -14.80 5.70 -11.93
CA PRO A 38 -14.55 4.46 -12.65
C PRO A 38 -15.47 3.36 -12.11
N THR A 39 -15.95 2.53 -13.02
CA THR A 39 -16.74 1.35 -12.68
C THR A 39 -15.82 0.13 -12.51
N PHE A 40 -16.15 -0.76 -11.59
CA PHE A 40 -15.39 -1.99 -11.41
C PHE A 40 -16.31 -3.18 -11.09
N ALA A 41 -15.83 -4.38 -11.40
CA ALA A 41 -16.54 -5.62 -11.09
C ALA A 41 -15.56 -6.72 -10.71
N GLY A 42 -16.00 -7.60 -9.81
CA GLY A 42 -15.29 -8.85 -9.51
C GLY A 42 -15.66 -9.92 -10.53
N TYR A 43 -14.67 -10.68 -11.02
CA TYR A 43 -14.85 -11.87 -11.86
C TYR A 43 -13.91 -12.96 -11.35
N THR A 44 -14.31 -13.60 -10.26
CA THR A 44 -13.46 -14.48 -9.45
C THR A 44 -13.85 -15.96 -9.54
N GLY A 45 -14.97 -16.23 -10.22
CA GLY A 45 -15.58 -17.56 -10.33
C GLY A 45 -16.67 -17.83 -9.29
N GLN A 46 -16.92 -16.86 -8.39
CA GLN A 46 -17.98 -16.94 -7.37
C GLN A 46 -19.30 -16.30 -7.84
N GLU A 47 -19.24 -15.57 -8.94
CA GLU A 47 -20.37 -14.84 -9.49
C GLU A 47 -21.42 -15.81 -10.11
N SER A 48 -22.69 -15.51 -9.89
CA SER A 48 -23.82 -16.19 -10.54
C SER A 48 -23.81 -15.98 -12.06
N ALA A 49 -24.59 -16.78 -12.78
CA ALA A 49 -24.72 -16.63 -14.24
C ALA A 49 -25.23 -15.23 -14.61
N ASP A 50 -26.22 -14.73 -13.89
CA ASP A 50 -26.82 -13.42 -14.11
C ASP A 50 -25.83 -12.27 -13.84
N GLU A 51 -25.01 -12.39 -12.79
CA GLU A 51 -23.96 -11.42 -12.48
C GLU A 51 -22.88 -11.38 -13.57
N ARG A 52 -22.46 -12.52 -14.08
CA ARG A 52 -21.49 -12.60 -15.19
C ARG A 52 -22.04 -11.94 -16.45
N GLU A 53 -23.33 -12.14 -16.74
CA GLU A 53 -24.00 -11.51 -17.88
C GLU A 53 -24.04 -9.99 -17.72
N ARG A 54 -24.40 -9.49 -16.53
CA ARG A 54 -24.36 -8.03 -16.22
C ARG A 54 -22.94 -7.47 -16.39
N ILE A 55 -21.89 -8.18 -15.94
CA ILE A 55 -20.50 -7.75 -16.09
C ILE A 55 -20.13 -7.66 -17.56
N ARG A 56 -20.53 -8.64 -18.38
CA ARG A 56 -20.32 -8.65 -19.82
C ARG A 56 -20.89 -7.41 -20.49
N GLU A 57 -22.13 -7.07 -20.15
CA GLU A 57 -22.85 -5.94 -20.73
C GLU A 57 -22.35 -4.59 -20.22
N ALA A 58 -22.08 -4.49 -18.93
CA ALA A 58 -21.64 -3.25 -18.27
C ALA A 58 -20.27 -2.77 -18.73
N LYS A 59 -19.39 -3.69 -19.15
CA LYS A 59 -17.99 -3.39 -19.54
C LYS A 59 -17.29 -2.52 -18.50
N PRO A 60 -17.06 -3.03 -17.28
CA PRO A 60 -16.48 -2.23 -16.20
C PRO A 60 -15.08 -1.73 -16.59
N ASP A 61 -14.72 -0.53 -16.14
CA ASP A 61 -13.39 0.05 -16.38
C ASP A 61 -12.27 -0.80 -15.74
N ILE A 62 -12.57 -1.44 -14.60
CA ILE A 62 -11.63 -2.27 -13.85
C ILE A 62 -12.25 -3.65 -13.60
N LEU A 63 -11.54 -4.70 -13.98
CA LEU A 63 -11.89 -6.07 -13.67
C LEU A 63 -10.99 -6.61 -12.55
N LEU A 64 -11.62 -7.00 -11.43
CA LEU A 64 -10.94 -7.62 -10.29
C LEU A 64 -11.06 -9.14 -10.40
N THR A 65 -9.94 -9.85 -10.47
CA THR A 65 -9.95 -11.31 -10.70
C THR A 65 -8.83 -12.01 -9.92
N ASN A 66 -8.77 -13.31 -9.99
CA ASN A 66 -7.63 -14.09 -9.54
C ASN A 66 -6.93 -14.75 -10.75
N PHE A 67 -5.70 -15.24 -10.56
CA PHE A 67 -4.92 -15.80 -11.67
C PHE A 67 -5.57 -17.06 -12.27
N MET A 68 -6.25 -17.90 -11.46
CA MET A 68 -6.94 -19.11 -11.95
C MET A 68 -8.14 -18.74 -12.81
N MET A 69 -8.93 -17.77 -12.39
CA MET A 69 -10.08 -17.33 -13.16
C MET A 69 -9.66 -16.64 -14.45
N LEU A 70 -8.57 -15.83 -14.39
CA LEU A 70 -8.03 -15.23 -15.61
C LEU A 70 -7.51 -16.29 -16.60
N GLU A 71 -6.86 -17.36 -16.12
CA GLU A 71 -6.48 -18.50 -16.95
C GLU A 71 -7.70 -19.13 -17.64
N LEU A 72 -8.79 -19.31 -16.89
CA LEU A 72 -10.04 -19.84 -17.44
C LEU A 72 -10.67 -18.90 -18.48
N LEU A 73 -10.67 -17.59 -18.24
CA LEU A 73 -11.13 -16.58 -19.21
C LEU A 73 -10.33 -16.61 -20.50
N MET A 74 -9.03 -16.91 -20.41
CA MET A 74 -8.14 -16.97 -21.57
C MET A 74 -8.29 -18.28 -22.36
N THR A 75 -8.76 -19.36 -21.75
CA THR A 75 -8.75 -20.71 -22.34
C THR A 75 -10.14 -21.28 -22.63
N ARG A 76 -11.18 -20.88 -21.89
CA ARG A 76 -12.55 -21.39 -22.08
C ARG A 76 -13.15 -20.91 -23.40
N GLN A 77 -13.96 -21.80 -24.02
CA GLN A 77 -14.71 -21.48 -25.24
C GLN A 77 -16.13 -20.94 -24.94
N SER A 78 -16.42 -20.59 -23.70
CA SER A 78 -17.69 -19.93 -23.34
C SER A 78 -17.79 -18.58 -24.03
N LYS A 79 -18.88 -18.35 -24.78
CA LYS A 79 -19.12 -17.06 -25.46
C LYS A 79 -19.14 -15.90 -24.47
N LEU A 80 -19.69 -16.11 -23.27
CA LEU A 80 -19.73 -15.11 -22.21
C LEU A 80 -18.32 -14.73 -21.77
N ASP A 81 -17.51 -15.72 -21.39
CA ASP A 81 -16.13 -15.51 -20.94
C ASP A 81 -15.26 -14.87 -22.03
N GLN A 82 -15.43 -15.29 -23.29
CA GLN A 82 -14.75 -14.68 -24.43
C GLN A 82 -15.12 -13.20 -24.59
N THR A 83 -16.40 -12.87 -24.51
CA THR A 83 -16.83 -11.46 -24.61
C THR A 83 -16.30 -10.61 -23.46
N VAL A 84 -16.26 -11.14 -22.23
CA VAL A 84 -15.69 -10.42 -21.08
C VAL A 84 -14.22 -10.08 -21.33
N ILE A 85 -13.43 -11.05 -21.85
CA ILE A 85 -12.03 -10.81 -22.15
C ILE A 85 -11.84 -9.91 -23.39
N GLU A 86 -12.70 -10.00 -24.39
CA GLU A 86 -12.71 -9.11 -25.56
C GLU A 86 -13.03 -7.67 -25.21
N ASN A 87 -13.90 -7.44 -24.23
CA ASN A 87 -14.16 -6.10 -23.66
C ASN A 87 -12.89 -5.45 -23.10
N ALA A 88 -11.85 -6.20 -22.83
CA ALA A 88 -10.55 -5.73 -22.33
C ALA A 88 -9.50 -5.51 -23.44
N GLN A 89 -9.87 -5.50 -24.71
CA GLN A 89 -8.94 -5.19 -25.80
C GLN A 89 -8.33 -3.79 -25.62
N GLY A 90 -7.02 -3.69 -25.80
CA GLY A 90 -6.25 -2.47 -25.62
C GLY A 90 -6.16 -2.03 -24.16
N LEU A 91 -5.87 -2.97 -23.23
CA LEU A 91 -5.65 -2.65 -21.80
C LEU A 91 -4.69 -1.49 -21.62
N ASP A 92 -5.06 -0.61 -20.68
CA ASP A 92 -4.17 0.45 -20.21
C ASP A 92 -3.28 -0.02 -19.06
N PHE A 93 -3.80 -0.93 -18.21
CA PHE A 93 -3.12 -1.39 -16.99
C PHE A 93 -3.27 -2.88 -16.76
N ILE A 94 -2.18 -3.51 -16.32
CA ILE A 94 -2.16 -4.85 -15.74
C ILE A 94 -1.60 -4.75 -14.34
N VAL A 95 -2.35 -5.18 -13.34
CA VAL A 95 -1.95 -5.11 -11.93
C VAL A 95 -1.85 -6.51 -11.36
N LEU A 96 -0.68 -6.86 -10.82
CA LEU A 96 -0.46 -8.08 -10.02
C LEU A 96 -0.31 -7.69 -8.56
N ASP A 97 -1.24 -8.13 -7.73
CA ASP A 97 -1.17 -7.93 -6.30
C ASP A 97 -0.34 -9.03 -5.63
N GLU A 98 0.40 -8.67 -4.57
CA GLU A 98 1.21 -9.58 -3.76
C GLU A 98 2.25 -10.37 -4.58
N LEU A 99 3.11 -9.70 -5.34
CA LEU A 99 4.13 -10.32 -6.20
C LEU A 99 4.96 -11.40 -5.49
N HIS A 100 5.19 -11.25 -4.19
CA HIS A 100 5.96 -12.19 -3.38
C HIS A 100 5.32 -13.58 -3.24
N THR A 101 4.01 -13.70 -3.54
CA THR A 101 3.29 -14.98 -3.49
C THR A 101 3.54 -15.83 -4.74
N TYR A 102 3.87 -15.21 -5.88
CA TYR A 102 4.08 -15.89 -7.14
C TYR A 102 5.52 -16.43 -7.25
N ARG A 103 5.77 -17.59 -6.60
CA ARG A 103 7.09 -18.22 -6.57
C ARG A 103 7.05 -19.64 -7.19
N GLY A 104 8.23 -20.14 -7.56
CA GLY A 104 8.37 -21.49 -8.08
C GLY A 104 7.51 -21.74 -9.32
N ARG A 105 6.82 -22.89 -9.35
CA ARG A 105 5.96 -23.30 -10.47
C ARG A 105 4.82 -22.31 -10.72
N GLN A 106 4.13 -21.87 -9.65
CA GLN A 106 3.03 -20.91 -9.76
C GLN A 106 3.49 -19.57 -10.36
N GLY A 107 4.69 -19.11 -9.99
CA GLY A 107 5.27 -17.90 -10.59
C GLY A 107 5.55 -18.06 -12.08
N ALA A 108 5.99 -19.23 -12.52
CA ALA A 108 6.18 -19.52 -13.95
C ALA A 108 4.85 -19.54 -14.71
N ASP A 109 3.82 -20.18 -14.16
CA ASP A 109 2.47 -20.22 -14.74
C ASP A 109 1.88 -18.82 -14.89
N VAL A 110 1.98 -17.98 -13.85
CA VAL A 110 1.53 -16.57 -13.90
C VAL A 110 2.33 -15.78 -14.93
N ALA A 111 3.65 -15.97 -15.01
CA ALA A 111 4.47 -15.29 -16.00
C ALA A 111 4.08 -15.65 -17.46
N MET A 112 3.73 -16.90 -17.71
CA MET A 112 3.23 -17.33 -19.01
C MET A 112 1.82 -16.78 -19.29
N LEU A 113 0.95 -16.74 -18.29
CA LEU A 113 -0.37 -16.11 -18.40
C LEU A 113 -0.26 -14.63 -18.76
N MET A 114 0.65 -13.86 -18.12
CA MET A 114 0.87 -12.45 -18.43
C MET A 114 1.31 -12.24 -19.88
N ARG A 115 2.18 -13.09 -20.41
CA ARG A 115 2.60 -13.00 -21.83
C ARG A 115 1.43 -13.24 -22.77
N ARG A 116 0.65 -14.31 -22.54
CA ARG A 116 -0.54 -14.62 -23.35
C ARG A 116 -1.59 -13.50 -23.26
N LEU A 117 -1.79 -12.93 -22.07
CA LEU A 117 -2.71 -11.81 -21.87
C LEU A 117 -2.28 -10.60 -22.71
N ARG A 118 -1.01 -10.23 -22.64
CA ARG A 118 -0.47 -9.10 -23.42
C ARG A 118 -0.56 -9.35 -24.93
N ASP A 119 -0.18 -10.53 -25.39
CA ASP A 119 -0.25 -10.89 -26.82
C ASP A 119 -1.68 -10.84 -27.34
N ARG A 120 -2.66 -11.24 -26.54
CA ARG A 120 -4.06 -11.25 -26.94
C ARG A 120 -4.72 -9.87 -26.87
N LEU A 121 -4.46 -9.08 -25.83
CA LEU A 121 -5.21 -7.87 -25.51
C LEU A 121 -4.44 -6.56 -25.78
N CYS A 122 -3.13 -6.60 -25.96
CA CYS A 122 -2.30 -5.39 -26.00
C CYS A 122 -1.40 -5.33 -27.25
N ARG A 123 -1.91 -5.76 -28.40
CA ARG A 123 -1.12 -5.85 -29.65
C ARG A 123 -0.58 -4.49 -30.11
N ASP A 124 -1.40 -3.45 -30.02
CA ASP A 124 -1.08 -2.14 -30.55
C ASP A 124 -0.41 -1.21 -29.54
N ARG A 125 -0.47 -1.56 -28.23
CA ARG A 125 0.04 -0.72 -27.16
C ARG A 125 0.42 -1.56 -25.94
N SER A 126 1.61 -1.28 -25.38
CA SER A 126 2.03 -1.90 -24.13
C SER A 126 1.27 -1.31 -22.93
N PRO A 127 0.65 -2.16 -22.09
CA PRO A 127 0.01 -1.71 -20.88
C PRO A 127 1.03 -1.30 -19.82
N LEU A 128 0.65 -0.38 -18.94
CA LEU A 128 1.43 -0.12 -17.73
C LEU A 128 1.28 -1.30 -16.77
N CYS A 129 2.39 -1.96 -16.46
CA CYS A 129 2.46 -3.07 -15.53
C CYS A 129 2.73 -2.55 -14.11
N ILE A 130 1.88 -2.92 -13.15
CA ILE A 130 1.97 -2.49 -11.76
C ILE A 130 1.99 -3.72 -10.87
N GLY A 131 3.00 -3.84 -10.02
CA GLY A 131 3.08 -4.90 -9.02
C GLY A 131 3.07 -4.32 -7.60
N THR A 132 2.34 -4.97 -6.68
CA THR A 132 2.41 -4.66 -5.27
C THR A 132 3.10 -5.80 -4.52
N SER A 133 3.77 -5.50 -3.43
CA SER A 133 4.37 -6.53 -2.57
C SER A 133 4.61 -5.97 -1.18
N ALA A 134 4.37 -6.79 -0.14
CA ALA A 134 4.66 -6.41 1.23
C ALA A 134 6.17 -6.41 1.51
N THR A 135 6.85 -7.51 1.16
CA THR A 135 8.30 -7.67 1.33
C THR A 135 8.83 -8.68 0.33
N MET A 136 9.76 -8.30 -0.54
CA MET A 136 10.34 -9.22 -1.53
C MET A 136 11.78 -9.60 -1.28
N SER A 137 12.51 -8.85 -0.49
CA SER A 137 13.90 -9.18 -0.15
C SER A 137 14.25 -8.74 1.27
N SER A 138 15.11 -9.53 1.92
CA SER A 138 15.69 -9.26 3.24
C SER A 138 17.02 -8.51 3.15
N GLN A 139 17.38 -7.98 1.99
CA GLN A 139 18.65 -7.29 1.80
C GLN A 139 18.65 -5.93 2.51
N GLU A 140 19.77 -5.61 3.14
CA GLU A 140 19.94 -4.37 3.88
C GLU A 140 20.16 -3.16 2.97
N ASP A 141 20.69 -3.38 1.76
CA ASP A 141 20.91 -2.34 0.77
C ASP A 141 19.65 -2.08 -0.07
N ASP A 142 19.21 -0.82 -0.14
CA ASP A 142 18.04 -0.39 -0.89
C ASP A 142 18.20 -0.61 -2.39
N ALA A 143 19.40 -0.41 -2.95
CA ALA A 143 19.66 -0.59 -4.37
C ALA A 143 19.60 -2.07 -4.77
N GLU A 144 20.18 -2.96 -3.96
CA GLU A 144 20.11 -4.42 -4.18
C GLU A 144 18.68 -4.93 -4.04
N ARG A 145 17.93 -4.39 -3.07
CA ARG A 145 16.51 -4.72 -2.88
C ARG A 145 15.67 -4.27 -4.07
N ALA A 146 15.83 -3.03 -4.53
CA ALA A 146 15.15 -2.52 -5.71
C ALA A 146 15.48 -3.35 -6.96
N PHE A 147 16.75 -3.72 -7.15
CA PHE A 147 17.16 -4.59 -8.24
C PHE A 147 16.51 -5.97 -8.18
N ALA A 148 16.48 -6.61 -7.00
CA ALA A 148 15.86 -7.91 -6.80
C ALA A 148 14.35 -7.88 -7.11
N VAL A 149 13.64 -6.85 -6.63
CA VAL A 149 12.21 -6.64 -6.88
C VAL A 149 11.94 -6.41 -8.36
N ALA A 150 12.68 -5.51 -9.00
CA ALA A 150 12.58 -5.20 -10.41
C ALA A 150 12.78 -6.45 -11.28
N LYS A 151 13.79 -7.27 -10.97
CA LYS A 151 14.06 -8.52 -11.66
C LYS A 151 12.93 -9.53 -11.58
N VAL A 152 12.29 -9.68 -10.41
CA VAL A 152 11.13 -10.56 -10.23
C VAL A 152 9.93 -10.01 -11.00
N ALA A 153 9.63 -8.73 -10.87
CA ALA A 153 8.55 -8.08 -11.59
C ALA A 153 8.72 -8.18 -13.12
N SER A 154 9.93 -7.95 -13.64
CA SER A 154 10.23 -8.08 -15.07
C SER A 154 9.95 -9.50 -15.58
N ARG A 155 10.33 -10.52 -14.79
CA ARG A 155 10.06 -11.93 -15.16
C ARG A 155 8.57 -12.25 -15.16
N LEU A 156 7.82 -11.78 -14.17
CA LEU A 156 6.39 -12.02 -14.05
C LEU A 156 5.63 -11.31 -15.18
N PHE A 157 5.86 -10.04 -15.40
CA PHE A 157 5.15 -9.27 -16.43
C PHE A 157 5.65 -9.55 -17.85
N GLY A 158 6.85 -10.10 -18.01
CA GLY A 158 7.47 -10.31 -19.33
C GLY A 158 7.83 -9.01 -20.05
N THR A 159 8.17 -7.97 -19.29
CA THR A 159 8.64 -6.66 -19.77
C THR A 159 9.74 -6.15 -18.87
N ASP A 160 10.62 -5.33 -19.38
CA ASP A 160 11.67 -4.75 -18.56
C ASP A 160 11.09 -3.73 -17.59
N ILE A 161 11.43 -3.89 -16.31
CA ILE A 161 11.08 -2.98 -15.22
C ILE A 161 12.39 -2.57 -14.55
N PRO A 162 12.83 -1.33 -14.73
CA PRO A 162 14.10 -0.90 -14.19
C PRO A 162 14.03 -0.71 -12.65
N PRO A 163 15.15 -0.81 -11.93
CA PRO A 163 15.19 -0.68 -10.48
C PRO A 163 14.65 0.66 -9.94
N ASP A 164 14.78 1.75 -10.69
CA ASP A 164 14.26 3.07 -10.33
C ASP A 164 12.71 3.18 -10.44
N ALA A 165 12.07 2.21 -11.11
CA ALA A 165 10.62 2.05 -11.09
C ALA A 165 10.09 1.37 -9.82
N VAL A 166 10.97 0.81 -8.99
CA VAL A 166 10.61 0.23 -7.69
C VAL A 166 10.40 1.37 -6.70
N ILE A 167 9.18 1.41 -6.14
CA ILE A 167 8.78 2.40 -5.16
C ILE A 167 8.79 1.73 -3.81
N ASP A 168 9.70 2.17 -2.97
CA ASP A 168 9.80 1.70 -1.59
C ASP A 168 9.11 2.67 -0.62
N GLU A 169 8.98 2.26 0.64
CA GLU A 169 8.44 3.10 1.69
C GLU A 169 9.38 4.28 1.95
N THR A 170 8.84 5.49 1.94
CA THR A 170 9.52 6.69 2.44
C THR A 170 8.85 7.14 3.71
N PHE A 171 9.62 7.28 4.79
CA PHE A 171 9.14 7.73 6.07
C PHE A 171 9.43 9.21 6.27
N GLU A 172 8.47 9.91 6.87
CA GLU A 172 8.66 11.25 7.43
C GLU A 172 8.46 11.17 8.94
N ARG A 173 9.21 11.97 9.68
CA ARG A 173 9.01 12.07 11.11
C ARG A 173 7.68 12.72 11.44
N ALA A 174 6.92 12.12 12.36
CA ALA A 174 5.74 12.73 12.95
C ALA A 174 6.14 13.76 14.03
N THR A 175 7.25 13.49 14.72
CA THR A 175 7.82 14.41 15.73
C THR A 175 8.68 15.50 15.09
N ASP A 176 9.05 16.54 15.88
CA ASP A 176 9.90 17.65 15.39
C ASP A 176 11.26 17.10 14.86
N PRO A 177 11.61 17.36 13.61
CA PRO A 177 12.89 16.93 13.02
C PRO A 177 14.12 17.44 13.75
N LYS A 178 14.02 18.53 14.50
CA LYS A 178 15.13 19.13 15.27
C LYS A 178 15.44 18.37 16.54
N LEU A 179 14.47 17.62 17.08
CA LEU A 179 14.62 16.87 18.32
C LEU A 179 15.20 15.48 18.02
N LYS A 180 16.19 15.09 18.82
CA LYS A 180 16.82 13.75 18.74
C LYS A 180 16.85 13.13 20.14
N PRO A 181 16.80 11.79 20.28
CA PRO A 181 16.84 11.12 21.59
C PRO A 181 18.08 11.51 22.43
N GLN A 182 19.19 11.84 21.77
CA GLN A 182 20.43 12.24 22.42
C GLN A 182 20.35 13.65 23.04
N THR A 183 19.52 14.53 22.49
CA THR A 183 19.35 15.92 22.96
C THR A 183 18.25 16.08 24.01
N LEU A 184 17.46 15.02 24.28
CA LEU A 184 16.36 15.10 25.23
C LEU A 184 16.82 15.22 26.69
N GLY A 185 18.02 14.70 27.04
CA GLY A 185 18.62 14.85 28.36
C GLY A 185 17.68 14.52 29.52
N THR A 186 17.56 15.44 30.47
CA THR A 186 16.68 15.32 31.63
C THR A 186 15.19 15.43 31.28
N ALA A 187 14.83 16.03 30.14
CA ALA A 187 13.45 16.16 29.72
C ALA A 187 12.77 14.79 29.51
N LEU A 188 13.51 13.79 29.03
CA LEU A 188 12.99 12.44 28.88
C LEU A 188 12.69 11.78 30.23
N ALA A 189 13.58 11.94 31.21
CA ALA A 189 13.39 11.42 32.58
C ALA A 189 12.18 12.12 33.25
N ASN A 190 12.08 13.44 33.12
CA ASN A 190 10.95 14.20 33.64
C ASN A 190 9.62 13.77 33.00
N ALA A 191 9.62 13.45 31.70
CA ALA A 191 8.44 12.94 31.01
C ALA A 191 8.04 11.52 31.46
N VAL A 192 8.97 10.71 31.98
CA VAL A 192 8.66 9.42 32.62
C VAL A 192 8.06 9.64 34.02
N ASP A 193 8.53 10.65 34.76
CA ASP A 193 8.06 10.95 36.11
C ASP A 193 6.70 11.66 36.12
N ALA A 194 6.42 12.46 35.10
CA ALA A 194 5.17 13.23 34.99
C ALA A 194 3.97 12.34 34.66
N ASP A 195 2.80 12.74 35.13
CA ASP A 195 1.56 12.11 34.71
C ASP A 195 1.17 12.63 33.32
N LEU A 196 0.81 11.69 32.42
CA LEU A 196 0.37 12.05 31.09
C LEU A 196 -1.04 12.67 31.15
N PRO A 197 -1.27 13.81 30.49
CA PRO A 197 -2.60 14.36 30.38
C PRO A 197 -3.53 13.41 29.61
N ALA A 198 -4.83 13.50 29.89
CA ALA A 198 -5.84 12.68 29.20
C ALA A 198 -5.91 12.92 27.69
N THR A 199 -5.53 14.13 27.27
CA THR A 199 -5.51 14.59 25.87
C THR A 199 -4.19 15.28 25.57
N LEU A 200 -3.64 15.00 24.37
CA LEU A 200 -2.48 15.71 23.79
C LEU A 200 -2.74 15.91 22.30
N THR A 201 -2.63 17.14 21.86
CA THR A 201 -2.76 17.51 20.46
C THR A 201 -1.58 16.99 19.63
N ASP A 202 -1.69 17.02 18.32
CA ASP A 202 -0.58 16.63 17.42
C ASP A 202 0.63 17.57 17.59
N GLU A 203 0.40 18.83 17.90
CA GLU A 203 1.45 19.83 18.11
C GLU A 203 2.24 19.56 19.39
N GLU A 204 1.54 19.25 20.48
CA GLU A 204 2.15 18.86 21.75
C GLU A 204 2.92 17.54 21.64
N LEU A 205 2.37 16.55 20.94
CA LEU A 205 3.03 15.27 20.70
C LEU A 205 4.30 15.40 19.84
N ARG A 206 4.33 16.35 18.90
CA ARG A 206 5.51 16.61 18.07
C ARG A 206 6.76 16.93 18.86
N SER A 207 6.61 17.64 19.97
CA SER A 207 7.72 18.03 20.85
C SER A 207 7.84 17.16 22.10
N HIS A 208 6.92 16.23 22.32
CA HIS A 208 6.88 15.42 23.54
C HIS A 208 8.06 14.45 23.62
N PRO A 209 8.88 14.47 24.70
CA PRO A 209 10.10 13.67 24.78
C PRO A 209 9.90 12.17 24.58
N LEU A 210 8.84 11.59 25.17
CA LEU A 210 8.52 10.17 24.98
C LEU A 210 8.09 9.86 23.54
N ALA A 211 7.37 10.77 22.87
CA ALA A 211 6.97 10.55 21.48
C ALA A 211 8.18 10.56 20.54
N VAL A 212 9.11 11.50 20.73
CA VAL A 212 10.39 11.56 19.98
C VAL A 212 11.22 10.32 20.23
N TRP A 213 11.33 9.88 21.50
CA TRP A 213 12.08 8.69 21.86
C TRP A 213 11.50 7.41 21.22
N ILE A 214 10.16 7.25 21.29
CA ILE A 214 9.46 6.12 20.68
C ILE A 214 9.69 6.12 19.16
N GLU A 215 9.50 7.26 18.51
CA GLU A 215 9.66 7.33 17.06
C GLU A 215 11.06 6.91 16.61
N LEU A 216 12.11 7.39 17.25
CA LEU A 216 13.49 7.21 16.78
C LEU A 216 14.23 6.01 17.40
N GLU A 217 13.87 5.57 18.61
CA GLU A 217 14.52 4.42 19.26
C GLU A 217 13.77 3.10 19.02
N ILE A 218 12.45 3.17 18.79
CA ILE A 218 11.60 1.99 18.62
C ILE A 218 11.06 1.89 17.19
N GLY A 219 10.58 2.99 16.62
CA GLY A 219 9.85 3.00 15.35
C GLY A 219 10.74 3.13 14.13
N LEU A 220 11.63 4.12 14.12
CA LEU A 220 12.44 4.50 12.98
C LEU A 220 13.93 4.50 13.33
N GLN A 221 14.74 4.14 12.35
CA GLN A 221 16.18 4.33 12.40
C GLN A 221 16.52 5.61 11.63
N ASP A 222 17.20 6.53 12.31
CA ASP A 222 17.72 7.76 11.71
C ASP A 222 18.99 7.44 10.90
N GLY A 223 19.09 7.95 9.68
CA GLY A 223 20.22 7.75 8.78
C GLY A 223 20.09 8.68 7.55
N GLN A 224 20.74 8.32 6.44
CA GLN A 224 20.55 9.07 5.17
C GLN A 224 19.07 9.06 4.72
N GLN A 225 18.39 7.96 4.98
CA GLN A 225 16.94 7.82 4.87
C GLN A 225 16.39 7.20 6.15
N LEU A 226 15.19 7.61 6.54
CA LEU A 226 14.49 7.01 7.66
C LEU A 226 14.06 5.59 7.28
N ARG A 227 14.36 4.62 8.13
CA ARG A 227 13.96 3.21 7.93
C ARG A 227 13.17 2.72 9.13
N ARG A 228 12.26 1.78 8.91
CA ARG A 228 11.54 1.13 9.99
C ARG A 228 12.48 0.21 10.76
N ARG A 229 12.46 0.31 12.07
CA ARG A 229 13.16 -0.66 12.94
C ARG A 229 12.37 -1.98 13.01
N PRO A 230 13.06 -3.11 13.28
CA PRO A 230 12.38 -4.35 13.62
C PRO A 230 11.42 -4.16 14.80
N PRO A 231 10.27 -4.89 14.83
CA PRO A 231 9.33 -4.80 15.94
C PRO A 231 9.99 -5.09 17.29
N THR A 232 9.80 -4.21 18.25
CA THR A 232 10.37 -4.32 19.60
C THR A 232 9.26 -4.59 20.60
N LYS A 233 9.47 -5.57 21.50
CA LYS A 233 8.54 -5.87 22.60
C LYS A 233 8.47 -4.69 23.56
N LEU A 234 7.28 -4.41 24.12
CA LEU A 234 7.10 -3.33 25.09
C LEU A 234 8.00 -3.47 26.32
N SER A 235 8.25 -4.70 26.80
CA SER A 235 9.16 -4.97 27.91
C SER A 235 10.61 -4.59 27.58
N GLU A 236 11.05 -4.86 26.37
CA GLU A 236 12.39 -4.48 25.91
C GLU A 236 12.51 -2.95 25.76
N ALA A 237 11.49 -2.31 25.20
CA ALA A 237 11.42 -0.85 25.11
C ALA A 237 11.47 -0.20 26.50
N ALA A 238 10.73 -0.74 27.47
CA ALA A 238 10.72 -0.25 28.86
C ALA A 238 12.10 -0.35 29.50
N ARG A 239 12.79 -1.49 29.31
CA ARG A 239 14.17 -1.69 29.82
C ARG A 239 15.14 -0.68 29.22
N ARG A 240 15.09 -0.45 27.89
CA ARG A 240 15.93 0.55 27.21
C ARG A 240 15.66 1.96 27.73
N LEU A 241 14.38 2.30 27.94
CA LEU A 241 14.00 3.60 28.52
C LEU A 241 14.50 3.75 29.95
N ALA A 242 14.35 2.70 30.77
CA ALA A 242 14.82 2.68 32.16
C ALA A 242 16.35 2.91 32.25
N VAL A 243 17.13 2.20 31.43
CA VAL A 243 18.58 2.42 31.35
C VAL A 243 18.92 3.85 30.92
N LYS A 244 18.17 4.40 29.94
CA LYS A 244 18.42 5.75 29.43
C LYS A 244 18.09 6.85 30.41
N THR A 245 17.04 6.67 31.23
CA THR A 245 16.52 7.70 32.14
C THR A 245 16.95 7.51 33.60
N GLY A 246 17.47 6.33 33.96
CA GLY A 246 17.73 5.98 35.35
C GLY A 246 16.45 5.79 36.18
N ARG A 247 15.32 5.48 35.55
CA ARG A 247 14.01 5.30 36.21
C ARG A 247 13.65 3.82 36.31
N ASP A 248 12.70 3.55 37.21
CA ASP A 248 12.17 2.20 37.38
C ASP A 248 11.54 1.64 36.10
N GLU A 249 11.80 0.36 35.76
CA GLU A 249 11.32 -0.28 34.55
C GLU A 249 9.78 -0.38 34.50
N ALA A 250 9.13 -0.62 35.67
CA ALA A 250 7.68 -0.72 35.73
C ALA A 250 7.03 0.65 35.43
N ARG A 251 7.60 1.74 35.96
CA ARG A 251 7.16 3.12 35.66
C ARG A 251 7.39 3.43 34.17
N CYS A 252 8.53 3.12 33.60
CA CYS A 252 8.82 3.29 32.18
C CYS A 252 7.83 2.54 31.30
N ARG A 253 7.51 1.29 31.65
CA ARG A 253 6.53 0.47 30.94
C ARG A 253 5.14 1.07 30.98
N ALA A 254 4.68 1.52 32.15
CA ALA A 254 3.37 2.15 32.30
C ALA A 254 3.26 3.42 31.45
N GLN A 255 4.28 4.27 31.45
CA GLN A 255 4.32 5.52 30.67
C GLN A 255 4.35 5.24 29.15
N LEU A 256 5.18 4.27 28.70
CA LEU A 256 5.18 3.87 27.29
C LEU A 256 3.82 3.34 26.83
N GLN A 257 3.18 2.53 27.66
CA GLN A 257 1.85 2.00 27.33
C GLN A 257 0.81 3.13 27.25
N ALA A 258 0.81 4.05 28.21
CA ALA A 258 -0.14 5.17 28.25
C ALA A 258 0.03 6.09 27.02
N ILE A 259 1.26 6.49 26.70
CA ILE A 259 1.48 7.38 25.55
C ILE A 259 1.23 6.68 24.21
N LEU A 260 1.57 5.40 24.06
CA LEU A 260 1.26 4.64 22.84
C LEU A 260 -0.25 4.53 22.62
N MET A 261 -1.03 4.26 23.68
CA MET A 261 -2.49 4.26 23.61
C MET A 261 -3.04 5.63 23.22
N LEU A 262 -2.49 6.70 23.77
CA LEU A 262 -2.89 8.08 23.44
C LEU A 262 -2.54 8.42 21.98
N MET A 263 -1.33 8.10 21.52
CA MET A 263 -0.88 8.34 20.15
C MET A 263 -1.66 7.53 19.10
N SER A 264 -2.23 6.39 19.48
CA SER A 264 -3.05 5.55 18.59
C SER A 264 -4.47 6.07 18.39
N ARG A 265 -4.95 6.96 19.24
CA ARG A 265 -6.30 7.56 19.10
C ARG A 265 -6.34 8.56 17.95
N PRO A 266 -7.50 8.75 17.31
CA PRO A 266 -7.71 9.81 16.33
C PRO A 266 -7.45 11.20 16.94
N ALA A 267 -6.98 12.15 16.14
CA ALA A 267 -6.74 13.53 16.61
C ALA A 267 -7.99 14.17 17.25
N SER A 268 -9.18 13.85 16.72
CA SER A 268 -10.47 14.32 17.27
C SER A 268 -10.73 13.87 18.72
N GLU A 269 -10.19 12.73 19.13
CA GLU A 269 -10.31 12.19 20.49
C GLU A 269 -9.20 12.71 21.44
N ARG A 270 -8.23 13.44 20.90
CA ARG A 270 -7.07 13.99 21.61
C ARG A 270 -7.09 15.52 21.72
N GLY A 271 -8.23 16.16 21.40
CA GLY A 271 -8.38 17.63 21.45
C GLY A 271 -7.98 18.36 20.17
N GLY A 272 -7.70 17.63 19.09
CA GLY A 272 -7.42 18.17 17.76
C GLY A 272 -8.55 17.94 16.76
N THR A 273 -8.28 18.17 15.47
CA THR A 273 -9.22 17.94 14.38
C THR A 273 -8.70 16.83 13.47
N GLY A 274 -9.60 15.89 13.06
CA GLY A 274 -9.26 14.83 12.12
C GLY A 274 -9.35 13.41 12.71
N LYS A 275 -9.38 12.42 11.79
CA LYS A 275 -9.57 10.99 12.11
C LYS A 275 -8.26 10.20 12.18
N ARG A 276 -7.10 10.83 11.99
CA ARG A 276 -5.81 10.13 11.92
C ARG A 276 -5.16 10.03 13.29
N ALA A 277 -4.54 8.88 13.56
CA ALA A 277 -3.66 8.69 14.70
C ALA A 277 -2.32 9.43 14.49
N PHE A 278 -1.65 9.82 15.58
CA PHE A 278 -0.38 10.56 15.51
C PHE A 278 0.75 9.72 14.90
N LEU A 279 0.83 8.43 15.25
CA LEU A 279 1.82 7.48 14.72
C LEU A 279 1.46 6.87 13.35
N ALA A 280 0.42 7.37 12.68
CA ALA A 280 0.22 7.02 11.28
C ALA A 280 1.39 7.61 10.49
N PHE A 281 2.41 6.79 10.21
CA PHE A 281 3.55 7.16 9.38
C PHE A 281 3.05 7.79 8.09
N LYS A 282 3.39 9.07 7.86
CA LYS A 282 3.07 9.73 6.60
C LYS A 282 3.94 9.13 5.51
N LEU A 283 3.36 8.27 4.70
CA LEU A 283 3.95 7.83 3.45
C LEU A 283 3.97 9.02 2.48
N ARG A 284 5.13 9.58 2.23
CA ARG A 284 5.33 10.55 1.15
C ARG A 284 5.79 9.82 -0.10
N THR A 285 4.91 9.61 -1.06
CA THR A 285 5.29 9.07 -2.36
C THR A 285 5.88 10.18 -3.22
N SER A 286 7.19 10.26 -3.30
CA SER A 286 7.92 11.16 -4.21
C SER A 286 7.77 10.80 -5.70
N VAL A 287 7.21 9.65 -5.99
CA VAL A 287 7.12 9.01 -7.31
C VAL A 287 6.08 9.64 -8.24
N THR A 288 5.16 10.43 -7.70
CA THR A 288 4.08 11.04 -8.49
C THR A 288 4.55 11.92 -9.63
N LYS A 289 5.74 12.50 -9.55
CA LYS A 289 6.24 13.47 -10.54
C LYS A 289 6.91 12.83 -11.76
N ARG A 290 7.57 11.68 -11.64
CA ARG A 290 8.33 11.08 -12.74
C ARG A 290 7.45 10.26 -13.70
N ILE A 291 6.57 9.41 -13.17
CA ILE A 291 5.60 8.65 -13.99
C ILE A 291 4.67 9.60 -14.77
N TRP A 292 4.34 10.78 -14.20
CA TRP A 292 3.54 11.80 -14.88
C TRP A 292 4.24 12.45 -16.08
N LYS A 293 5.56 12.66 -16.03
CA LYS A 293 6.27 13.34 -17.13
C LYS A 293 6.41 12.47 -18.38
N GLU A 294 6.64 11.16 -18.20
CA GLU A 294 6.89 10.24 -19.32
C GLU A 294 5.60 9.64 -19.92
N ASN A 295 4.53 9.55 -19.14
CA ASN A 295 3.26 8.95 -19.56
C ASN A 295 2.07 9.92 -19.51
N ALA A 296 2.30 11.22 -19.51
CA ALA A 296 1.27 12.25 -19.40
C ALA A 296 0.11 12.12 -20.41
N PRO A 297 0.34 11.79 -21.71
CA PRO A 297 -0.77 11.63 -22.66
C PRO A 297 -1.67 10.42 -22.36
N LEU A 298 -1.10 9.35 -21.81
CA LEU A 298 -1.82 8.11 -21.45
C LEU A 298 -2.67 8.29 -20.19
N LEU A 299 -2.21 9.14 -19.27
CA LEU A 299 -2.86 9.36 -17.97
C LEU A 299 -3.98 10.40 -18.04
N GLN A 300 -3.92 11.36 -18.98
CA GLN A 300 -4.97 12.37 -19.13
C GLN A 300 -6.30 11.79 -19.61
N SER A 301 -6.27 10.78 -20.48
CA SER A 301 -7.49 10.06 -20.91
C SER A 301 -8.02 9.06 -19.87
N SER A 302 -7.29 8.83 -18.76
CA SER A 302 -7.51 7.79 -17.76
C SER A 302 -7.59 8.33 -16.33
N ILE A 303 -7.97 9.59 -16.14
CA ILE A 303 -7.93 10.29 -14.84
C ILE A 303 -8.58 9.48 -13.71
N GLY A 304 -9.76 8.89 -13.96
CA GLY A 304 -10.45 8.08 -12.96
C GLY A 304 -9.68 6.83 -12.53
N VAL A 305 -9.20 6.05 -13.49
CA VAL A 305 -8.47 4.78 -13.23
C VAL A 305 -7.10 5.03 -12.63
N SER A 306 -6.37 6.05 -13.11
CA SER A 306 -5.07 6.42 -12.55
C SER A 306 -5.16 6.91 -11.10
N THR A 307 -6.22 7.63 -10.73
CA THR A 307 -6.46 8.07 -9.36
C THR A 307 -6.76 6.88 -8.46
N LEU A 308 -7.54 5.92 -8.92
CA LEU A 308 -7.90 4.72 -8.16
C LEU A 308 -6.70 3.80 -7.93
N ILE A 309 -5.88 3.58 -8.94
CA ILE A 309 -4.64 2.80 -8.83
C ILE A 309 -3.61 3.49 -7.91
N ARG A 310 -3.55 4.83 -7.92
CA ARG A 310 -2.74 5.61 -6.98
C ARG A 310 -3.17 5.39 -5.53
N THR A 311 -4.46 5.28 -5.29
CA THR A 311 -5.02 5.23 -3.94
C THR A 311 -5.10 3.80 -3.41
N ALA A 312 -5.20 2.79 -4.27
CA ALA A 312 -5.06 1.39 -3.87
C ALA A 312 -3.69 1.10 -3.20
N ARG A 313 -2.66 1.92 -3.47
CA ARG A 313 -1.37 1.88 -2.75
C ARG A 313 -1.44 2.41 -1.31
N PHE A 314 -2.45 3.24 -0.97
CA PHE A 314 -2.64 3.76 0.39
C PHE A 314 -3.43 2.82 1.31
N PHE A 315 -4.02 1.76 0.76
CA PHE A 315 -4.89 0.85 1.47
C PHE A 315 -4.32 -0.57 1.63
N ILE A 316 -3.00 -0.73 1.69
CA ILE A 316 -2.47 -1.94 2.30
C ILE A 316 -2.55 -1.69 3.81
N PRO A 317 -3.51 -2.32 4.52
CA PRO A 317 -3.50 -2.23 5.97
C PRO A 317 -2.20 -2.87 6.43
N THR A 318 -1.41 -2.13 7.17
CA THR A 318 -0.37 -2.72 7.99
C THR A 318 -1.10 -3.59 9.01
N ILE A 319 -1.33 -4.85 8.65
CA ILE A 319 -1.76 -5.86 9.61
C ILE A 319 -0.55 -6.07 10.50
N LEU A 320 -0.75 -5.71 11.76
CA LEU A 320 0.11 -5.96 12.91
C LEU A 320 0.61 -7.40 12.98
#